data_62dc435d0ff0d546328416fde1281932
#
_entry.id   62dc435d0ff0d546328416fde1281932
#
_cell.length_a   1.000
_cell.length_b   1.000
_cell.length_c   1.000
_cell.angle_alpha   90.00
_cell.angle_beta   90.00
_cell.angle_gamma   90.00
#
_symmetry.space_group_name_H-M   'P 1'
#
loop_
_entity.id
_entity.type
_entity.pdbx_description
1 polymer ?
#
loop_
_entity_poly.entity_id
_entity_poly.type
_entity_poly.pdbx_seq_one_letter_code
_entity_poly.pdbx_strand_id
1 'polypeptide(L)' 'MNSKELMRWLKERGCRFERHPGGSGHLTVRLGDRRSVLPMHGSRKELGTGLVRRIKKDLGLD' A
#
# COMPACT_ATOMS: atom_id res chain seq x y z
N MET A 1 12.11 0.01 2.88
CA MET A 1 10.92 0.88 2.74
C MET A 1 9.85 0.48 3.74
N ASN A 2 9.34 1.38 4.54
CA ASN A 2 8.25 1.09 5.47
C ASN A 2 6.90 1.50 4.86
N SER A 3 5.80 1.19 5.56
CA SER A 3 4.46 1.46 5.05
C SER A 3 4.23 2.94 4.73
N LYS A 4 4.75 3.80 5.59
CA LYS A 4 4.60 5.25 5.42
C LYS A 4 5.31 5.75 4.17
N GLU A 5 6.51 5.26 3.94
CA GLU A 5 7.29 5.61 2.76
C GLU A 5 6.65 5.08 1.48
N LEU A 6 6.17 3.83 1.53
CA LEU A 6 5.49 3.22 0.40
C LEU A 6 4.19 3.97 0.08
N MET A 7 3.45 4.37 1.11
CA MET A 7 2.22 5.13 0.94
C MET A 7 2.49 6.44 0.20
N ARG A 8 3.55 7.16 0.58
CA ARG A 8 3.95 8.39 -0.08
C ARG A 8 4.29 8.14 -1.56
N TRP A 9 5.06 7.11 -1.80
CA TRP A 9 5.46 6.72 -3.15
C TRP A 9 4.25 6.41 -4.03
N LEU A 10 3.30 5.65 -3.49
CA LEU A 10 2.07 5.29 -4.20
C LEU A 10 1.18 6.51 -4.46
N LYS A 11 1.10 7.40 -3.49
CA LYS A 11 0.31 8.63 -3.62
C LYS A 11 0.83 9.50 -4.77
N GLU A 12 2.14 9.58 -4.91
CA GLU A 12 2.76 10.33 -6.00
C GLU A 12 2.42 9.76 -7.37
N ARG A 13 2.01 8.50 -7.43
CA ARG A 13 1.62 7.82 -8.67
C ARG A 13 0.11 7.82 -8.90
N GLY A 14 -0.62 8.59 -8.11
CA GLY A 14 -2.04 8.75 -8.27
C GLY A 14 -2.90 7.70 -7.59
N CYS A 15 -2.31 6.90 -6.70
CA CYS A 15 -3.07 5.91 -5.97
C CYS A 15 -4.00 6.55 -4.96
N ARG A 16 -5.16 5.92 -4.76
CA ARG A 16 -6.13 6.33 -3.75
C ARG A 16 -6.10 5.33 -2.60
N PHE A 17 -6.44 5.81 -1.40
CA PHE A 17 -6.41 5.00 -0.20
C PHE A 17 -7.79 4.98 0.44
N GLU A 18 -8.23 3.79 0.84
CA GLU A 18 -9.51 3.62 1.51
C GLU A 18 -9.30 2.93 2.85
N ARG A 19 -9.83 3.54 3.90
CA ARG A 19 -9.80 2.95 5.23
C ARG A 19 -11.04 2.07 5.41
N HIS A 20 -10.86 0.98 6.15
CA HIS A 20 -11.96 0.10 6.49
C HIS A 20 -12.43 0.41 7.91
N PRO A 21 -13.72 0.74 8.11
CA PRO A 21 -14.27 0.95 9.46
C PRO A 21 -14.04 -0.28 10.33
N GLY A 22 -13.48 -0.10 11.50
CA GLY A 22 -13.15 -1.21 12.38
C GLY A 22 -12.00 -2.07 11.90
N GLY A 23 -11.29 -1.64 10.89
CA GLY A 23 -10.20 -2.39 10.30
C GLY A 23 -9.00 -2.54 11.23
N SER A 24 -8.27 -3.60 11.04
CA SER A 24 -7.14 -4.01 11.87
C SER A 24 -5.80 -3.54 11.33
N GLY A 25 -5.71 -2.26 10.94
CA GLY A 25 -4.45 -1.70 10.48
C GLY A 25 -4.07 -2.01 9.04
N HIS A 26 -5.06 -2.26 8.20
CA HIS A 26 -4.85 -2.42 6.76
C HIS A 26 -5.53 -1.29 6.00
N LEU A 27 -4.94 -0.92 4.89
CA LEU A 27 -5.43 0.16 4.04
C LEU A 27 -5.57 -0.36 2.61
N THR A 28 -6.72 -0.16 2.01
CA THR A 28 -6.90 -0.54 0.60
C THR A 28 -6.32 0.56 -0.28
N VAL A 29 -5.49 0.17 -1.22
CA VAL A 29 -4.88 1.07 -2.20
C VAL A 29 -5.52 0.78 -3.55
N ARG A 30 -5.97 1.83 -4.23
CA ARG A 30 -6.58 1.70 -5.56
C ARG A 30 -5.85 2.54 -6.59
N LEU A 31 -5.71 1.97 -7.78
CA LEU A 31 -5.15 2.68 -8.92
C LEU A 31 -5.86 2.19 -10.17
N GLY A 32 -6.74 3.03 -10.74
CA GLY A 32 -7.57 2.63 -11.86
C GLY A 32 -8.46 1.45 -11.46
N ASP A 33 -8.40 0.37 -12.22
CA ASP A 33 -9.18 -0.85 -11.96
C ASP A 33 -8.46 -1.82 -11.03
N ARG A 34 -7.28 -1.45 -10.58
CA ARG A 34 -6.44 -2.32 -9.76
C ARG A 34 -6.51 -1.92 -8.30
N ARG A 35 -6.26 -2.88 -7.43
CA ARG A 35 -6.23 -2.63 -6.00
C ARG A 35 -5.24 -3.55 -5.31
N SER A 36 -4.78 -3.10 -4.15
CA SER A 36 -3.92 -3.91 -3.30
C SER A 36 -4.20 -3.52 -1.84
N VAL A 37 -3.61 -4.26 -0.93
CA VAL A 37 -3.76 -3.98 0.51
C VAL A 37 -2.40 -3.63 1.07
N LEU A 38 -2.32 -2.51 1.77
CA LEU A 38 -1.12 -2.03 2.43
C LEU A 38 -1.25 -2.22 3.93
N PRO A 39 -0.39 -3.04 4.56
CA PRO A 39 -0.42 -3.17 6.01
C PRO A 39 0.10 -1.90 6.65
N MET A 40 -0.69 -1.33 7.56
CA MET A 40 -0.33 -0.10 8.27
C MET A 40 0.08 -0.36 9.71
N HIS A 41 -0.14 -1.60 10.19
CA HIS A 41 0.29 -1.99 11.52
C HIS A 41 1.81 -1.99 11.57
N GLY A 42 2.37 -1.24 12.51
CA GLY A 42 3.81 -1.07 12.57
C GLY A 42 4.36 -0.30 11.38
N SER A 43 3.75 0.85 11.05
CA SER A 43 4.08 1.65 9.86
C SER A 43 5.54 2.09 9.75
N ARG A 44 6.28 2.04 10.86
CA ARG A 44 7.71 2.38 10.87
C ARG A 44 8.60 1.16 10.63
N LYS A 45 8.03 -0.04 10.65
CA LYS A 45 8.79 -1.25 10.41
C LYS A 45 9.09 -1.40 8.92
N GLU A 46 10.25 -1.96 8.64
CA GLU A 46 10.65 -2.24 7.28
C GLU A 46 9.74 -3.29 6.66
N LEU A 47 9.25 -3.00 5.47
CA LEU A 47 8.47 -3.97 4.70
C LEU A 47 9.43 -4.88 3.94
N GLY A 48 9.10 -6.16 3.85
CA GLY A 48 9.87 -7.08 3.05
C GLY A 48 9.83 -6.71 1.57
N THR A 49 10.93 -6.93 0.87
CA THR A 49 11.03 -6.64 -0.56
C THR A 49 9.93 -7.35 -1.35
N GLY A 50 9.63 -8.60 -1.01
CA GLY A 50 8.58 -9.36 -1.68
C GLY A 50 7.21 -8.72 -1.55
N LEU A 51 6.89 -8.19 -0.36
CA LEU A 51 5.61 -7.54 -0.13
C LEU A 51 5.51 -6.24 -0.93
N VAL A 52 6.57 -5.44 -0.93
CA VAL A 52 6.60 -4.19 -1.70
C VAL A 52 6.41 -4.47 -3.19
N ARG A 53 7.11 -5.47 -3.72
CA ARG A 53 6.99 -5.86 -5.13
C ARG A 53 5.58 -6.33 -5.47
N ARG A 54 4.99 -7.12 -4.57
CA ARG A 54 3.64 -7.62 -4.78
C ARG A 54 2.62 -6.48 -4.87
N ILE A 55 2.72 -5.52 -3.95
CA ILE A 55 1.83 -4.36 -3.96
C ILE A 55 1.97 -3.59 -5.27
N LYS A 56 3.19 -3.32 -5.68
CA LYS A 56 3.45 -2.63 -6.94
C LYS A 56 2.89 -3.40 -8.13
N LYS A 57 3.08 -4.71 -8.15
CA LYS A 57 2.59 -5.57 -9.21
C LYS A 57 1.07 -5.58 -9.25
N ASP A 58 0.42 -5.69 -8.09
CA ASP A 58 -1.05 -5.67 -7.99
C ASP A 58 -1.63 -4.39 -8.59
N LEU A 59 -0.91 -3.30 -8.45
CA LEU A 59 -1.34 -1.99 -8.93
C LEU A 59 -0.85 -1.67 -10.35
N GLY A 60 -0.10 -2.57 -10.95
CA GLY A 60 0.43 -2.37 -12.29
C GLY A 60 1.58 -1.37 -12.37
N LEU A 61 2.27 -1.14 -11.27
CA LEU A 61 3.38 -0.18 -11.17
C LEU A 61 4.76 -0.83 -11.25
N ASP A 62 4.79 -2.13 -11.39
CA ASP A 62 6.06 -2.86 -11.44
C ASP A 62 6.50 -3.07 -12.90
#